data_ad4fc667837549be8121b783934f4486
#
_entry.id   ad4fc667837549be8121b783934f4486
#
_cell.length_a   1.000
_cell.length_b   1.000
_cell.length_c   1.000
_cell.angle_alpha   90.00
_cell.angle_beta   90.00
_cell.angle_gamma   90.00
#
_symmetry.space_group_name_H-M   'P 1'
#
loop_
_entity.id
_entity.type
_entity.pdbx_description
1 polymer ?
#
loop_
_entity_poly.entity_id
_entity_poly.type
_entity_poly.pdbx_seq_one_letter_code
_entity_poly.pdbx_strand_id
1 'polypeptide(L)'
;KPGTLLNNRFYVGIVLGEGGFGVTYIGWDTILDMTVAIKEYFPANVASRDCTASLTNDINIFGGRSEQEYKLGLERYIREARTLSKFHDLHGIVDIRDFFHENNTAYLVMEYLKGPTLEEHIKQYGRMKPEYVFQIMKPVMRSLEKIHQAGMVHRDISPDNIMLSDGCIKLIDFGAARLANNDNNKSLTVVLKRGFAPEEQYRSNGKQGPWTDVYAICATIYYMLTGKKPPESIERTYEDTLQSFDELEIPVDKEKSDALMKGLAPIYQNRYQSIRDLCNDLYSDSEIPPSQQFRKDQELLEIVEQEELEEESKKEVQKAIEDSIRIREEKKNEKEIPELMEYDQSESIAIWKNTKEPDNFASAKEEQVKP
;
A
#
# COMPACT_ATOMS: atom_id res chain seq x y z
N LYS A 1 8.21 -9.66 -14.77
CA LYS A 1 8.76 -8.84 -15.90
C LYS A 1 7.64 -7.99 -16.46
N PRO A 2 7.89 -6.71 -16.87
CA PRO A 2 6.89 -5.92 -17.56
C PRO A 2 6.34 -6.66 -18.80
N GLY A 3 5.01 -6.58 -19.01
CA GLY A 3 4.32 -7.29 -20.09
C GLY A 3 3.95 -8.74 -19.78
N THR A 4 4.26 -9.26 -18.58
CA THR A 4 3.74 -10.56 -18.15
C THR A 4 2.24 -10.48 -17.90
N LEU A 5 1.48 -11.45 -18.40
CA LEU A 5 0.06 -11.61 -18.11
C LEU A 5 -0.09 -12.59 -16.94
N LEU A 6 -0.70 -12.16 -15.86
CA LEU A 6 -1.00 -12.97 -14.68
C LEU A 6 -2.49 -13.30 -14.64
N ASN A 7 -2.81 -14.52 -14.21
CA ASN A 7 -4.17 -15.02 -14.05
C ASN A 7 -5.05 -14.79 -15.31
N ASN A 8 -4.43 -14.78 -16.49
CA ASN A 8 -5.08 -14.45 -17.78
C ASN A 8 -5.87 -13.14 -17.76
N ARG A 9 -5.55 -12.21 -16.87
CA ARG A 9 -6.32 -10.98 -16.65
C ARG A 9 -5.44 -9.75 -16.41
N PHE A 10 -4.35 -9.85 -15.67
CA PHE A 10 -3.60 -8.70 -15.21
C PHE A 10 -2.26 -8.59 -15.93
N TYR A 11 -2.06 -7.54 -16.72
CA TYR A 11 -0.75 -7.21 -17.25
C TYR A 11 0.10 -6.57 -16.15
N VAL A 12 1.33 -7.03 -16.00
CA VAL A 12 2.33 -6.46 -15.07
C VAL A 12 3.10 -5.36 -15.79
N GLY A 13 3.15 -4.18 -15.19
CA GLY A 13 3.95 -3.05 -15.63
C GLY A 13 5.28 -2.92 -14.89
N ILE A 14 5.69 -1.68 -14.62
CA ILE A 14 6.93 -1.36 -13.87
C ILE A 14 6.75 -1.61 -12.38
N VAL A 15 7.87 -1.72 -11.67
CA VAL A 15 7.91 -1.79 -10.22
C VAL A 15 7.58 -0.41 -9.63
N LEU A 16 6.62 -0.37 -8.71
CA LEU A 16 6.27 0.81 -7.91
C LEU A 16 7.07 0.88 -6.61
N GLY A 17 7.41 -0.28 -6.04
CA GLY A 17 8.18 -0.37 -4.81
C GLY A 17 8.60 -1.80 -4.49
N GLU A 18 9.72 -1.91 -3.78
CA GLU A 18 10.25 -3.17 -3.28
C GLU A 18 10.43 -3.09 -1.76
N GLY A 19 10.00 -4.11 -1.06
CA GLY A 19 10.14 -4.25 0.39
C GLY A 19 10.69 -5.61 0.79
N GLY A 20 10.99 -5.79 2.07
CA GLY A 20 11.54 -7.05 2.58
C GLY A 20 10.66 -8.29 2.36
N PHE A 21 9.41 -8.11 2.02
CA PHE A 21 8.42 -9.17 1.93
C PHE A 21 7.69 -9.24 0.59
N GLY A 22 7.97 -8.32 -0.33
CA GLY A 22 7.31 -8.33 -1.62
C GLY A 22 7.69 -7.19 -2.54
N VAL A 23 7.20 -7.30 -3.76
CA VAL A 23 7.38 -6.32 -4.81
C VAL A 23 6.01 -5.86 -5.27
N THR A 24 5.82 -4.55 -5.37
CA THR A 24 4.58 -3.95 -5.87
C THR A 24 4.82 -3.42 -7.29
N TYR A 25 3.93 -3.76 -8.19
CA TYR A 25 3.95 -3.37 -9.59
C TYR A 25 2.73 -2.53 -9.93
N ILE A 26 2.86 -1.60 -10.84
CA ILE A 26 1.69 -1.09 -11.56
C ILE A 26 1.19 -2.20 -12.50
N GLY A 27 -0.11 -2.33 -12.67
CA GLY A 27 -0.71 -3.31 -13.56
C GLY A 27 -1.93 -2.77 -14.28
N TRP A 28 -2.42 -3.57 -15.23
CA TRP A 28 -3.63 -3.28 -15.97
C TRP A 28 -4.59 -4.47 -15.90
N ASP A 29 -5.80 -4.22 -15.43
CA ASP A 29 -6.89 -5.20 -15.44
C ASP A 29 -7.59 -5.19 -16.80
N THR A 30 -7.43 -6.25 -17.57
CA THR A 30 -7.99 -6.34 -18.93
C THR A 30 -9.50 -6.52 -18.97
N ILE A 31 -10.12 -6.96 -17.87
CA ILE A 31 -11.57 -7.14 -17.78
C ILE A 31 -12.25 -5.83 -17.37
N LEU A 32 -11.69 -5.13 -16.37
CA LEU A 32 -12.25 -3.88 -15.88
C LEU A 32 -11.72 -2.64 -16.61
N ASP A 33 -10.76 -2.83 -17.53
CA ASP A 33 -10.13 -1.78 -18.35
C ASP A 33 -9.57 -0.63 -17.49
N MET A 34 -8.77 -0.98 -16.45
CA MET A 34 -8.30 0.00 -15.49
C MET A 34 -6.93 -0.33 -14.87
N THR A 35 -6.24 0.70 -14.43
CA THR A 35 -4.98 0.56 -13.70
C THR A 35 -5.22 -0.05 -12.32
N VAL A 36 -4.33 -0.95 -11.91
CA VAL A 36 -4.31 -1.61 -10.60
C VAL A 36 -2.89 -1.60 -10.04
N ALA A 37 -2.76 -1.77 -8.72
CA ALA A 37 -1.49 -2.11 -8.09
C ALA A 37 -1.49 -3.62 -7.79
N ILE A 38 -0.38 -4.30 -8.13
CA ILE A 38 -0.22 -5.74 -7.96
C ILE A 38 0.95 -5.98 -7.02
N LYS A 39 0.67 -6.47 -5.81
CA LYS A 39 1.70 -6.82 -4.84
C LYS A 39 1.97 -8.31 -4.88
N GLU A 40 3.22 -8.68 -5.11
CA GLU A 40 3.71 -10.04 -5.12
C GLU A 40 4.31 -10.39 -3.76
N TYR A 41 3.95 -11.53 -3.19
CA TYR A 41 4.65 -12.07 -2.02
C TYR A 41 6.03 -12.58 -2.42
N PHE A 42 7.08 -11.85 -2.05
CA PHE A 42 8.47 -12.16 -2.42
C PHE A 42 9.43 -11.84 -1.26
N PRO A 43 9.51 -12.71 -0.24
CA PRO A 43 10.45 -12.52 0.88
C PRO A 43 11.89 -12.85 0.41
N ALA A 44 12.66 -11.82 0.10
CA ALA A 44 14.00 -11.94 -0.50
C ALA A 44 15.02 -12.72 0.36
N ASN A 45 14.77 -12.88 1.65
CA ASN A 45 15.62 -13.65 2.56
C ASN A 45 15.44 -15.18 2.47
N VAL A 46 14.31 -15.66 1.92
CA VAL A 46 14.00 -17.11 1.81
C VAL A 46 13.66 -17.54 0.38
N ALA A 47 13.58 -16.60 -0.54
CA ALA A 47 13.22 -16.85 -1.93
C ALA A 47 14.05 -16.01 -2.90
N SER A 48 14.24 -16.52 -4.11
CA SER A 48 14.90 -15.83 -5.23
C SER A 48 14.17 -16.09 -6.53
N ARG A 49 14.43 -15.25 -7.53
CA ARG A 49 13.96 -15.46 -8.91
C ARG A 49 15.15 -15.46 -9.83
N ASP A 50 15.34 -16.55 -10.55
CA ASP A 50 16.36 -16.64 -11.58
C ASP A 50 15.82 -16.00 -12.87
N CYS A 51 16.33 -14.80 -13.18
CA CYS A 51 15.91 -14.03 -14.35
C CYS A 51 16.64 -14.47 -15.62
N THR A 52 17.68 -15.31 -15.53
CA THR A 52 18.60 -15.59 -16.64
C THR A 52 18.42 -16.97 -17.27
N ALA A 53 17.98 -17.97 -16.49
CA ALA A 53 17.95 -19.36 -16.94
C ALA A 53 16.54 -19.97 -17.08
N SER A 54 15.51 -19.37 -16.50
CA SER A 54 14.17 -19.95 -16.48
C SER A 54 13.24 -19.31 -17.52
N LEU A 55 12.57 -20.16 -18.30
CA LEU A 55 11.45 -19.79 -19.18
C LEU A 55 10.20 -19.44 -18.36
N THR A 56 10.17 -19.80 -17.07
CA THR A 56 9.06 -19.52 -16.15
C THR A 56 9.38 -18.34 -15.25
N ASN A 57 8.32 -17.67 -14.75
CA ASN A 57 8.45 -16.62 -13.75
C ASN A 57 8.41 -17.16 -12.31
N ASP A 58 8.57 -18.46 -12.13
CA ASP A 58 8.47 -19.12 -10.83
C ASP A 58 9.49 -18.59 -9.83
N ILE A 59 9.07 -18.52 -8.58
CA ILE A 59 9.96 -18.24 -7.46
C ILE A 59 10.64 -19.52 -7.03
N ASN A 60 11.97 -19.44 -6.87
CA ASN A 60 12.80 -20.48 -6.30
C ASN A 60 12.91 -20.26 -4.78
N ILE A 61 12.40 -21.19 -4.00
CA ILE A 61 12.44 -21.16 -2.55
C ILE A 61 13.73 -21.85 -2.08
N PHE A 62 14.46 -21.23 -1.14
CA PHE A 62 15.64 -21.86 -0.55
C PHE A 62 15.21 -23.09 0.27
N GLY A 63 15.98 -24.18 0.17
CA GLY A 63 15.60 -25.45 0.80
C GLY A 63 15.60 -25.45 2.32
N GLY A 64 15.03 -26.51 2.90
CA GLY A 64 15.07 -26.77 4.33
C GLY A 64 14.14 -25.88 5.16
N ARG A 65 14.67 -25.20 6.18
CA ARG A 65 13.90 -24.34 7.07
C ARG A 65 13.25 -23.16 6.33
N SER A 66 13.90 -22.61 5.32
CA SER A 66 13.39 -21.50 4.51
C SER A 66 12.11 -21.85 3.77
N GLU A 67 11.95 -23.13 3.36
CA GLU A 67 10.72 -23.57 2.69
C GLU A 67 9.50 -23.54 3.64
N GLN A 68 9.71 -23.96 4.90
CA GLN A 68 8.64 -23.89 5.91
C GLN A 68 8.28 -22.44 6.25
N GLU A 69 9.29 -21.59 6.42
CA GLU A 69 9.08 -20.15 6.67
C GLU A 69 8.35 -19.47 5.52
N TYR A 70 8.70 -19.81 4.27
CA TYR A 70 8.02 -19.30 3.08
C TYR A 70 6.55 -19.71 3.04
N LYS A 71 6.24 -21.00 3.22
CA LYS A 71 4.87 -21.54 3.19
C LYS A 71 4.00 -20.90 4.26
N LEU A 72 4.50 -20.82 5.49
CA LEU A 72 3.78 -20.17 6.60
C LEU A 72 3.52 -18.67 6.33
N GLY A 73 4.51 -17.97 5.77
CA GLY A 73 4.36 -16.57 5.39
C GLY A 73 3.33 -16.38 4.27
N LEU A 74 3.37 -17.24 3.25
CA LEU A 74 2.43 -17.23 2.14
C LEU A 74 0.98 -17.47 2.60
N GLU A 75 0.75 -18.46 3.47
CA GLU A 75 -0.57 -18.73 4.05
C GLU A 75 -1.12 -17.53 4.83
N ARG A 76 -0.25 -16.85 5.58
CA ARG A 76 -0.61 -15.64 6.34
C ARG A 76 -0.96 -14.49 5.40
N TYR A 77 -0.14 -14.26 4.39
CA TYR A 77 -0.36 -13.24 3.37
C TYR A 77 -1.76 -13.38 2.71
N ILE A 78 -2.12 -14.60 2.34
CA ILE A 78 -3.44 -14.91 1.75
C ILE A 78 -4.57 -14.73 2.76
N ARG A 79 -4.37 -15.15 4.01
CA ARG A 79 -5.37 -14.99 5.07
C ARG A 79 -5.69 -13.53 5.32
N GLU A 80 -4.68 -12.67 5.33
CA GLU A 80 -4.85 -11.23 5.48
C GLU A 80 -5.58 -10.64 4.27
N ALA A 81 -5.17 -10.98 3.06
CA ALA A 81 -5.85 -10.58 1.84
C ALA A 81 -7.35 -10.93 1.87
N ARG A 82 -7.69 -12.17 2.26
CA ARG A 82 -9.08 -12.62 2.42
C ARG A 82 -9.85 -11.86 3.49
N THR A 83 -9.19 -11.44 4.55
CA THR A 83 -9.87 -10.69 5.61
C THR A 83 -10.09 -9.25 5.17
N LEU A 84 -9.11 -8.63 4.57
CA LEU A 84 -9.19 -7.25 4.06
C LEU A 84 -10.19 -7.13 2.91
N SER A 85 -10.28 -8.11 2.02
CA SER A 85 -11.24 -8.10 0.91
C SER A 85 -12.72 -8.10 1.33
N LYS A 86 -13.02 -8.30 2.61
CA LYS A 86 -14.38 -8.16 3.16
C LYS A 86 -14.76 -6.71 3.48
N PHE A 87 -13.81 -5.79 3.41
CA PHE A 87 -13.96 -4.40 3.83
C PHE A 87 -13.89 -3.42 2.65
N HIS A 88 -14.72 -3.63 1.62
CA HIS A 88 -14.74 -2.81 0.41
C HIS A 88 -15.12 -1.33 0.64
N ASP A 89 -15.78 -0.99 1.76
CA ASP A 89 -16.30 0.36 2.02
C ASP A 89 -15.44 1.17 3.00
N LEU A 90 -14.18 0.78 3.20
CA LEU A 90 -13.28 1.50 4.11
C LEU A 90 -12.48 2.58 3.38
N HIS A 91 -12.94 3.82 3.45
CA HIS A 91 -12.32 4.94 2.75
C HIS A 91 -10.87 5.27 3.17
N GLY A 92 -10.46 4.88 4.39
CA GLY A 92 -9.12 5.13 4.91
C GLY A 92 -8.10 4.03 4.64
N ILE A 93 -8.45 3.01 3.86
CA ILE A 93 -7.61 1.83 3.58
C ILE A 93 -7.69 1.50 2.09
N VAL A 94 -6.59 1.02 1.53
CA VAL A 94 -6.54 0.58 0.14
C VAL A 94 -7.52 -0.55 -0.12
N ASP A 95 -8.31 -0.43 -1.21
CA ASP A 95 -9.29 -1.45 -1.59
C ASP A 95 -8.62 -2.63 -2.28
N ILE A 96 -8.90 -3.85 -1.77
CA ILE A 96 -8.42 -5.10 -2.33
C ILE A 96 -9.44 -5.63 -3.33
N ARG A 97 -9.03 -5.76 -4.58
CA ARG A 97 -9.89 -6.16 -5.70
C ARG A 97 -9.85 -7.64 -6.00
N ASP A 98 -8.68 -8.25 -5.87
CA ASP A 98 -8.49 -9.68 -6.16
C ASP A 98 -7.24 -10.22 -5.47
N PHE A 99 -7.15 -11.54 -5.35
CA PHE A 99 -5.92 -12.24 -4.95
C PHE A 99 -5.89 -13.64 -5.56
N PHE A 100 -4.73 -14.09 -5.98
CA PHE A 100 -4.57 -15.40 -6.64
C PHE A 100 -3.17 -15.97 -6.44
N HIS A 101 -3.03 -17.27 -6.75
CA HIS A 101 -1.77 -18.00 -6.75
C HIS A 101 -1.27 -18.20 -8.17
N GLU A 102 -0.01 -17.88 -8.42
CA GLU A 102 0.71 -18.16 -9.67
C GLU A 102 2.21 -18.09 -9.41
N ASN A 103 3.05 -18.69 -10.27
CA ASN A 103 4.52 -18.63 -10.20
C ASN A 103 5.10 -19.04 -8.82
N ASN A 104 4.52 -20.04 -8.16
CA ASN A 104 4.87 -20.52 -6.82
C ASN A 104 4.74 -19.44 -5.72
N THR A 105 3.93 -18.41 -5.92
CA THR A 105 3.66 -17.35 -4.96
C THR A 105 2.19 -16.93 -4.98
N ALA A 106 1.87 -15.84 -4.30
CA ALA A 106 0.57 -15.19 -4.35
C ALA A 106 0.70 -13.72 -4.73
N TYR A 107 -0.30 -13.25 -5.43
CA TYR A 107 -0.47 -11.87 -5.85
C TYR A 107 -1.71 -11.30 -5.20
N LEU A 108 -1.59 -10.06 -4.72
CA LEU A 108 -2.67 -9.24 -4.23
C LEU A 108 -2.90 -8.09 -5.22
N VAL A 109 -4.10 -8.00 -5.76
CA VAL A 109 -4.50 -6.92 -6.65
C VAL A 109 -5.31 -5.90 -5.86
N MET A 110 -4.93 -4.65 -5.94
CA MET A 110 -5.57 -3.56 -5.22
C MET A 110 -5.74 -2.34 -6.11
N GLU A 111 -6.55 -1.39 -5.67
CA GLU A 111 -6.67 -0.11 -6.36
C GLU A 111 -5.29 0.54 -6.51
N TYR A 112 -5.08 1.17 -7.65
CA TYR A 112 -3.90 2.00 -7.87
C TYR A 112 -4.18 3.41 -7.36
N LEU A 113 -3.37 3.86 -6.40
CA LEU A 113 -3.45 5.20 -5.82
C LEU A 113 -2.46 6.10 -6.54
N LYS A 114 -2.94 7.21 -7.07
CA LYS A 114 -2.11 8.23 -7.70
C LYS A 114 -1.73 9.26 -6.65
N GLY A 115 -0.45 9.55 -6.53
CA GLY A 115 0.04 10.58 -5.62
C GLY A 115 1.20 10.12 -4.75
N PRO A 116 1.78 11.01 -3.96
CA PRO A 116 2.92 10.72 -3.10
C PRO A 116 2.50 9.98 -1.84
N THR A 117 3.46 9.33 -1.20
CA THR A 117 3.33 8.93 0.18
C THR A 117 3.29 10.15 1.10
N LEU A 118 2.72 10.00 2.28
CA LEU A 118 2.71 11.06 3.29
C LEU A 118 4.13 11.48 3.70
N GLU A 119 5.09 10.54 3.69
CA GLU A 119 6.50 10.84 3.95
C GLU A 119 7.10 11.74 2.86
N GLU A 120 6.85 11.44 1.59
CA GLU A 120 7.29 12.24 0.45
C GLU A 120 6.66 13.63 0.48
N HIS A 121 5.36 13.71 0.72
CA HIS A 121 4.66 14.99 0.85
C HIS A 121 5.27 15.88 1.95
N ILE A 122 5.49 15.33 3.16
CA ILE A 122 6.07 16.11 4.27
C ILE A 122 7.52 16.50 3.98
N LYS A 123 8.31 15.64 3.32
CA LYS A 123 9.68 15.98 2.90
C LYS A 123 9.71 17.14 1.89
N GLN A 124 8.74 17.19 0.99
CA GLN A 124 8.66 18.20 -0.08
C GLN A 124 8.06 19.51 0.41
N TYR A 125 6.96 19.48 1.16
CA TYR A 125 6.17 20.67 1.51
C TYR A 125 6.25 21.05 3.00
N GLY A 126 6.87 20.23 3.82
CA GLY A 126 6.98 20.45 5.27
C GLY A 126 5.76 19.98 6.05
N ARG A 127 5.66 20.50 7.28
CA ARG A 127 4.57 20.15 8.20
C ARG A 127 3.20 20.62 7.71
N MET A 128 2.17 19.86 8.09
CA MET A 128 0.78 20.15 7.71
C MET A 128 0.05 20.95 8.81
N LYS A 129 -1.01 21.64 8.42
CA LYS A 129 -1.86 22.39 9.39
C LYS A 129 -2.67 21.42 10.25
N PRO A 130 -2.84 21.71 11.57
CA PRO A 130 -3.56 20.81 12.47
C PRO A 130 -4.97 20.45 12.02
N GLU A 131 -5.74 21.43 11.56
CA GLU A 131 -7.13 21.23 11.12
C GLU A 131 -7.20 20.19 9.99
N TYR A 132 -6.28 20.31 9.03
CA TYR A 132 -6.20 19.39 7.90
C TYR A 132 -5.76 17.98 8.34
N VAL A 133 -4.73 17.88 9.20
CA VAL A 133 -4.24 16.59 9.72
C VAL A 133 -5.35 15.80 10.40
N PHE A 134 -6.09 16.43 11.33
CA PHE A 134 -7.19 15.76 12.02
C PHE A 134 -8.32 15.35 11.08
N GLN A 135 -8.61 16.18 10.07
CA GLN A 135 -9.64 15.87 9.08
C GLN A 135 -9.30 14.63 8.25
N ILE A 136 -8.09 14.58 7.68
CA ILE A 136 -7.72 13.47 6.78
C ILE A 136 -7.42 12.17 7.53
N MET A 137 -6.95 12.23 8.78
CA MET A 137 -6.67 11.03 9.59
C MET A 137 -7.94 10.34 10.12
N LYS A 138 -9.04 11.05 10.24
CA LYS A 138 -10.31 10.51 10.78
C LYS A 138 -10.83 9.28 10.02
N PRO A 139 -10.88 9.24 8.68
CA PRO A 139 -11.27 8.05 7.92
C PRO A 139 -10.35 6.84 8.16
N VAL A 140 -9.03 7.06 8.22
CA VAL A 140 -8.05 5.99 8.50
C VAL A 140 -8.30 5.37 9.86
N MET A 141 -8.47 6.19 10.89
CA MET A 141 -8.71 5.72 12.25
C MET A 141 -10.03 4.94 12.35
N ARG A 142 -11.12 5.42 11.72
CA ARG A 142 -12.39 4.70 11.66
C ARG A 142 -12.29 3.36 10.94
N SER A 143 -11.50 3.30 9.89
CA SER A 143 -11.23 2.06 9.16
C SER A 143 -10.44 1.07 9.99
N LEU A 144 -9.39 1.53 10.70
CA LEU A 144 -8.62 0.71 11.63
C LEU A 144 -9.46 0.15 12.78
N GLU A 145 -10.39 0.95 13.33
CA GLU A 145 -11.31 0.46 14.36
C GLU A 145 -12.09 -0.77 13.88
N LYS A 146 -12.64 -0.74 12.66
CA LYS A 146 -13.38 -1.87 12.09
C LYS A 146 -12.48 -3.08 11.86
N ILE A 147 -11.26 -2.88 11.42
CA ILE A 147 -10.25 -3.94 11.23
C ILE A 147 -9.85 -4.56 12.55
N HIS A 148 -9.64 -3.75 13.60
CA HIS A 148 -9.36 -4.26 14.94
C HIS A 148 -10.51 -5.10 15.51
N GLN A 149 -11.78 -4.72 15.24
CA GLN A 149 -12.95 -5.51 15.62
C GLN A 149 -12.97 -6.88 14.92
N ALA A 150 -12.38 -7.00 13.73
CA ALA A 150 -12.20 -8.26 13.03
C ALA A 150 -10.96 -9.06 13.51
N GLY A 151 -10.29 -8.61 14.57
CA GLY A 151 -9.13 -9.27 15.16
C GLY A 151 -7.81 -9.06 14.42
N MET A 152 -7.75 -8.11 13.49
CA MET A 152 -6.51 -7.75 12.76
C MET A 152 -5.87 -6.50 13.33
N VAL A 153 -4.54 -6.46 13.33
CA VAL A 153 -3.72 -5.31 13.73
C VAL A 153 -2.73 -5.03 12.60
N HIS A 154 -2.59 -3.77 12.19
CA HIS A 154 -1.77 -3.39 11.05
C HIS A 154 -0.27 -3.57 11.29
N ARG A 155 0.24 -3.08 12.44
CA ARG A 155 1.62 -3.24 12.92
C ARG A 155 2.72 -2.54 12.12
N ASP A 156 2.39 -1.88 11.03
CA ASP A 156 3.33 -1.16 10.17
C ASP A 156 2.81 0.20 9.70
N ILE A 157 2.10 0.90 10.57
CA ILE A 157 1.61 2.24 10.26
C ILE A 157 2.78 3.22 10.36
N SER A 158 3.00 3.97 9.28
CA SER A 158 4.04 4.99 9.16
C SER A 158 3.76 5.86 7.94
N PRO A 159 4.34 7.05 7.82
CA PRO A 159 4.05 7.97 6.72
C PRO A 159 4.36 7.43 5.32
N ASP A 160 5.29 6.51 5.18
CA ASP A 160 5.61 5.85 3.91
C ASP A 160 4.62 4.72 3.53
N ASN A 161 3.77 4.28 4.48
CA ASN A 161 2.68 3.35 4.24
C ASN A 161 1.30 4.04 4.16
N ILE A 162 1.27 5.36 4.02
CA ILE A 162 0.05 6.14 3.82
C ILE A 162 0.24 6.95 2.54
N MET A 163 -0.70 6.81 1.60
CA MET A 163 -0.70 7.56 0.35
C MET A 163 -1.73 8.67 0.37
N LEU A 164 -1.36 9.82 -0.22
CA LEU A 164 -2.30 10.89 -0.55
C LEU A 164 -2.77 10.67 -1.98
N SER A 165 -4.09 10.53 -2.16
CA SER A 165 -4.70 10.38 -3.48
C SER A 165 -6.05 11.07 -3.48
N ASP A 166 -6.28 11.93 -4.47
CA ASP A 166 -7.55 12.62 -4.70
C ASP A 166 -8.10 13.35 -3.44
N GLY A 167 -7.24 14.07 -2.72
CA GLY A 167 -7.61 14.80 -1.49
C GLY A 167 -7.93 13.91 -0.27
N CYS A 168 -7.75 12.61 -0.40
CA CYS A 168 -7.93 11.62 0.65
C CYS A 168 -6.62 10.95 1.00
N ILE A 169 -6.54 10.35 2.19
CA ILE A 169 -5.42 9.49 2.53
C ILE A 169 -5.88 8.04 2.69
N LYS A 170 -5.03 7.12 2.24
CA LYS A 170 -5.27 5.69 2.38
C LYS A 170 -4.05 4.98 2.93
N LEU A 171 -4.29 4.18 3.96
CA LEU A 171 -3.29 3.28 4.52
C LEU A 171 -3.12 2.09 3.57
N ILE A 172 -1.89 1.87 3.16
CA ILE A 172 -1.48 0.75 2.33
C ILE A 172 -0.67 -0.24 3.17
N ASP A 173 -0.49 -1.42 2.65
CA ASP A 173 0.47 -2.40 3.14
C ASP A 173 0.26 -2.90 4.56
N PHE A 174 -0.78 -3.71 4.76
CA PHE A 174 -0.95 -4.47 5.98
C PHE A 174 0.22 -5.44 6.14
N GLY A 175 0.97 -5.31 7.22
CA GLY A 175 2.25 -5.96 7.46
C GLY A 175 2.22 -7.49 7.61
N ALA A 176 1.65 -8.21 6.64
CA ALA A 176 1.49 -9.65 6.59
C ALA A 176 2.71 -10.44 7.05
N ALA A 177 3.87 -9.95 6.72
CA ALA A 177 5.11 -10.64 6.98
C ALA A 177 5.64 -10.52 8.42
N ARG A 178 5.12 -9.63 9.24
CA ARG A 178 5.56 -9.46 10.64
C ARG A 178 4.92 -10.44 11.61
N LEU A 179 3.94 -11.22 11.20
CA LEU A 179 3.29 -12.26 12.03
C LEU A 179 4.18 -13.48 12.31
N ALA A 180 5.34 -13.61 11.66
CA ALA A 180 6.15 -14.81 11.68
C ALA A 180 6.81 -15.12 13.03
N ASN A 181 6.91 -14.17 13.98
CA ASN A 181 7.80 -14.30 15.13
C ASN A 181 7.13 -14.75 16.45
N ASN A 182 5.99 -15.44 16.41
CA ASN A 182 5.44 -16.07 17.63
C ASN A 182 6.05 -17.46 17.95
N ASP A 183 6.93 -17.98 17.08
CA ASP A 183 7.66 -19.21 17.39
C ASP A 183 9.10 -18.88 17.76
N ASN A 184 9.45 -19.25 19.00
CA ASN A 184 10.78 -19.19 19.57
C ASN A 184 11.84 -19.75 18.59
N ASN A 185 12.50 -18.90 17.81
CA ASN A 185 13.90 -18.97 17.45
C ASN A 185 14.29 -18.13 16.20
N LYS A 186 15.16 -17.15 16.47
CA LYS A 186 16.17 -16.51 15.60
C LYS A 186 15.70 -15.66 14.43
N SER A 187 15.78 -14.34 14.67
CA SER A 187 16.30 -13.30 13.76
C SER A 187 16.00 -13.41 12.26
N LEU A 188 14.77 -13.19 11.87
CA LEU A 188 14.55 -12.34 10.72
C LEU A 188 14.74 -10.90 11.22
N THR A 189 15.66 -10.17 10.63
CA THR A 189 15.90 -8.77 10.98
C THR A 189 14.67 -7.98 10.60
N VAL A 190 13.75 -7.83 11.54
CA VAL A 190 12.56 -7.00 11.35
C VAL A 190 13.07 -5.57 11.27
N VAL A 191 13.02 -4.98 10.09
CA VAL A 191 13.33 -3.56 9.91
C VAL A 191 12.16 -2.78 10.51
N LEU A 192 12.29 -2.40 11.78
CA LEU A 192 11.31 -1.56 12.46
C LEU A 192 11.41 -0.12 11.96
N LYS A 193 10.27 0.53 11.83
CA LYS A 193 10.18 1.93 11.43
C LYS A 193 10.53 2.83 12.63
N ARG A 194 11.78 3.31 12.67
CA ARG A 194 12.28 4.16 13.76
C ARG A 194 11.38 5.36 14.01
N GLY A 195 11.00 5.57 15.28
CA GLY A 195 10.07 6.60 15.73
C GLY A 195 8.58 6.22 15.61
N PHE A 196 8.20 5.31 14.69
CA PHE A 196 6.81 4.89 14.47
C PHE A 196 6.49 3.54 15.11
N ALA A 197 7.49 2.67 15.28
CA ALA A 197 7.32 1.38 15.93
C ALA A 197 7.34 1.54 17.48
N PRO A 198 6.32 1.05 18.20
CA PRO A 198 6.31 1.06 19.67
C PRO A 198 7.23 0.00 20.28
N GLU A 199 7.56 0.15 21.58
CA GLU A 199 8.56 -0.65 22.28
C GLU A 199 8.29 -2.15 22.26
N GLU A 200 7.02 -2.57 22.30
CA GLU A 200 6.62 -3.97 22.25
C GLU A 200 6.97 -4.65 20.93
N GLN A 201 7.19 -3.89 19.86
CA GLN A 201 7.64 -4.45 18.57
C GLN A 201 9.15 -4.77 18.54
N TYR A 202 9.94 -4.15 19.42
CA TYR A 202 11.37 -4.43 19.56
C TYR A 202 11.64 -5.70 20.37
N ARG A 203 10.63 -6.21 21.09
CA ARG A 203 10.77 -7.40 21.95
C ARG A 203 10.24 -8.64 21.22
N SER A 204 10.98 -9.73 21.28
CA SER A 204 10.58 -11.02 20.65
C SER A 204 9.26 -11.58 21.22
N ASN A 205 8.94 -11.27 22.47
CA ASN A 205 7.72 -11.69 23.17
C ASN A 205 6.81 -10.51 23.53
N GLY A 206 6.97 -9.38 22.86
CA GLY A 206 6.17 -8.18 23.11
C GLY A 206 4.70 -8.41 22.76
N LYS A 207 3.80 -8.02 23.65
CA LYS A 207 2.36 -8.14 23.44
C LYS A 207 1.90 -7.05 22.49
N GLN A 208 1.56 -7.43 21.27
CA GLN A 208 1.04 -6.54 20.24
C GLN A 208 -0.48 -6.64 20.13
N GLY A 209 -1.14 -5.52 19.91
CA GLY A 209 -2.59 -5.41 19.82
C GLY A 209 -3.01 -4.07 19.23
N PRO A 210 -4.30 -3.68 19.34
CA PRO A 210 -4.79 -2.39 18.86
C PRO A 210 -3.99 -1.18 19.38
N TRP A 211 -3.45 -1.25 20.59
CA TRP A 211 -2.58 -0.23 21.19
C TRP A 211 -1.26 -0.04 20.44
N THR A 212 -0.81 -1.04 19.68
CA THR A 212 0.37 -0.95 18.81
C THR A 212 0.12 0.03 17.67
N ASP A 213 -1.04 -0.08 17.03
CA ASP A 213 -1.47 0.83 15.97
C ASP A 213 -1.84 2.22 16.52
N VAL A 214 -2.35 2.31 17.75
CA VAL A 214 -2.57 3.60 18.44
C VAL A 214 -1.27 4.40 18.51
N TYR A 215 -0.17 3.80 18.97
CA TYR A 215 1.13 4.48 18.99
C TYR A 215 1.55 4.95 17.60
N ALA A 216 1.49 4.07 16.62
CA ALA A 216 1.95 4.33 15.26
C ALA A 216 1.12 5.44 14.57
N ILE A 217 -0.20 5.49 14.79
CA ILE A 217 -1.09 6.57 14.35
C ILE A 217 -0.70 7.89 15.01
N CYS A 218 -0.55 7.90 16.34
CA CYS A 218 -0.15 9.12 17.05
C CYS A 218 1.24 9.60 16.63
N ALA A 219 2.18 8.70 16.38
CA ALA A 219 3.53 9.02 15.88
C ALA A 219 3.47 9.61 14.46
N THR A 220 2.58 9.08 13.61
CA THR A 220 2.34 9.61 12.27
C THR A 220 1.74 11.01 12.33
N ILE A 221 0.71 11.23 13.16
CA ILE A 221 0.10 12.55 13.37
C ILE A 221 1.13 13.54 13.95
N TYR A 222 1.95 13.11 14.90
CA TYR A 222 3.02 13.94 15.45
C TYR A 222 3.99 14.38 14.34
N TYR A 223 4.42 13.46 13.47
CA TYR A 223 5.28 13.78 12.34
C TYR A 223 4.61 14.75 11.33
N MET A 224 3.34 14.56 11.04
CA MET A 224 2.58 15.46 10.17
C MET A 224 2.53 16.89 10.71
N LEU A 225 2.31 17.03 12.02
CA LEU A 225 2.17 18.33 12.70
C LEU A 225 3.52 19.03 12.93
N THR A 226 4.58 18.29 13.20
CA THR A 226 5.88 18.85 13.60
C THR A 226 6.91 18.84 12.48
N GLY A 227 6.78 17.96 11.49
CA GLY A 227 7.82 17.63 10.52
C GLY A 227 9.00 16.85 11.11
N LYS A 228 8.92 16.45 12.40
CA LYS A 228 9.98 15.74 13.13
C LYS A 228 9.48 14.35 13.51
N LYS A 229 10.29 13.31 13.24
CA LYS A 229 10.00 11.96 13.73
C LYS A 229 10.14 11.92 15.25
N PRO A 230 9.22 11.23 15.97
CA PRO A 230 9.42 10.99 17.40
C PRO A 230 10.74 10.24 17.66
N PRO A 231 11.39 10.43 18.80
CA PRO A 231 12.50 9.58 19.24
C PRO A 231 12.07 8.10 19.31
N GLU A 232 13.01 7.16 19.18
CA GLU A 232 12.69 5.75 19.22
C GLU A 232 12.01 5.36 20.54
N SER A 233 10.90 4.64 20.45
CA SER A 233 10.08 4.28 21.63
C SER A 233 10.86 3.52 22.69
N ILE A 234 11.86 2.71 22.29
CA ILE A 234 12.69 1.96 23.22
C ILE A 234 13.62 2.89 24.02
N GLU A 235 14.18 3.93 23.41
CA GLU A 235 15.00 4.93 24.09
C GLU A 235 14.17 5.72 25.09
N ARG A 236 12.94 6.09 24.71
CA ARG A 236 11.98 6.80 25.54
C ARG A 236 11.53 6.03 26.79
N THR A 237 11.73 4.70 26.84
CA THR A 237 11.47 3.93 28.07
C THR A 237 12.51 4.20 29.17
N TYR A 238 13.69 4.68 28.81
CA TYR A 238 14.76 5.05 29.75
C TYR A 238 14.71 6.54 30.10
N GLU A 239 14.60 7.37 29.07
CA GLU A 239 14.49 8.82 29.18
C GLU A 239 13.57 9.34 28.08
N ASP A 240 12.41 9.88 28.46
CA ASP A 240 11.47 10.38 27.50
C ASP A 240 11.84 11.80 27.04
N THR A 241 12.43 11.88 25.86
CA THR A 241 12.89 13.12 25.24
C THR A 241 11.88 13.65 24.19
N LEU A 242 10.66 13.10 24.16
CA LEU A 242 9.63 13.56 23.22
C LEU A 242 9.16 14.97 23.62
N GLN A 243 9.34 15.91 22.71
CA GLN A 243 8.87 17.28 22.89
C GLN A 243 7.35 17.36 22.73
N SER A 244 6.68 18.09 23.61
CA SER A 244 5.26 18.39 23.50
C SER A 244 4.98 19.38 22.36
N PHE A 245 3.72 19.48 21.93
CA PHE A 245 3.32 20.45 20.90
C PHE A 245 3.50 21.90 21.38
N ASP A 246 3.30 22.15 22.68
CA ASP A 246 3.54 23.48 23.28
C ASP A 246 5.02 23.86 23.23
N GLU A 247 5.95 22.94 23.58
CA GLU A 247 7.40 23.17 23.47
C GLU A 247 7.86 23.41 22.02
N LEU A 248 7.13 22.88 21.06
CA LEU A 248 7.42 23.04 19.62
C LEU A 248 6.65 24.23 19.01
N GLU A 249 5.89 24.97 19.80
CA GLU A 249 5.05 26.10 19.35
C GLU A 249 4.11 25.69 18.21
N ILE A 250 3.53 24.47 18.29
CA ILE A 250 2.55 23.97 17.33
C ILE A 250 1.15 24.26 17.87
N PRO A 251 0.29 24.97 17.15
CA PRO A 251 -1.04 25.38 17.61
C PRO A 251 -2.03 24.19 17.52
N VAL A 252 -1.94 23.27 18.48
CA VAL A 252 -2.88 22.15 18.65
C VAL A 252 -3.70 22.41 19.91
N ASP A 253 -5.00 22.19 19.85
CA ASP A 253 -5.87 22.25 21.01
C ASP A 253 -5.36 21.35 22.12
N LYS A 254 -5.41 21.85 23.38
CA LYS A 254 -4.83 21.13 24.53
C LYS A 254 -5.39 19.72 24.67
N GLU A 255 -6.68 19.53 24.47
CA GLU A 255 -7.34 18.22 24.56
C GLU A 255 -6.77 17.24 23.53
N LYS A 256 -6.61 17.68 22.28
CA LYS A 256 -6.02 16.89 21.20
C LYS A 256 -4.53 16.63 21.45
N SER A 257 -3.79 17.62 21.96
CA SER A 257 -2.39 17.46 22.37
C SER A 257 -2.25 16.39 23.45
N ASP A 258 -3.03 16.48 24.53
CA ASP A 258 -2.99 15.54 25.63
C ASP A 258 -3.35 14.11 25.17
N ALA A 259 -4.35 13.97 24.28
CA ALA A 259 -4.74 12.70 23.68
C ALA A 259 -3.61 12.08 22.83
N LEU A 260 -2.96 12.88 21.97
CA LEU A 260 -1.83 12.41 21.16
C LEU A 260 -0.64 12.00 22.04
N MET A 261 -0.29 12.82 23.03
CA MET A 261 0.81 12.51 23.95
C MET A 261 0.55 11.24 24.77
N LYS A 262 -0.70 11.01 25.22
CA LYS A 262 -1.11 9.75 25.84
C LYS A 262 -0.99 8.56 24.88
N GLY A 263 -1.42 8.72 23.63
CA GLY A 263 -1.26 7.70 22.59
C GLY A 263 0.20 7.38 22.27
N LEU A 264 1.10 8.34 22.46
CA LEU A 264 2.55 8.20 22.28
C LEU A 264 3.28 7.68 23.54
N ALA A 265 2.59 7.30 24.63
CA ALA A 265 3.26 6.74 25.81
C ALA A 265 4.10 5.50 25.41
N PRO A 266 5.38 5.38 25.80
CA PRO A 266 6.24 4.27 25.43
C PRO A 266 5.70 2.91 25.91
N ILE A 267 5.13 2.86 27.10
CA ILE A 267 4.57 1.67 27.74
C ILE A 267 3.11 1.48 27.29
N TYR A 268 2.79 0.33 26.67
CA TYR A 268 1.49 0.13 26.05
C TYR A 268 0.30 0.18 27.02
N GLN A 269 0.50 -0.18 28.31
CA GLN A 269 -0.55 -0.09 29.32
C GLN A 269 -0.99 1.34 29.62
N ASN A 270 -0.14 2.33 29.33
CA ASN A 270 -0.41 3.75 29.59
C ASN A 270 -1.09 4.43 28.37
N ARG A 271 -1.28 3.69 27.24
CA ARG A 271 -1.92 4.17 26.03
C ARG A 271 -3.42 3.88 26.01
N TYR A 272 -4.10 4.43 25.03
CA TYR A 272 -5.42 3.94 24.66
C TYR A 272 -5.32 2.49 24.21
N GLN A 273 -6.26 1.65 24.66
CA GLN A 273 -6.28 0.24 24.31
C GLN A 273 -7.02 -0.04 22.99
N SER A 274 -7.73 0.97 22.47
CA SER A 274 -8.41 0.90 21.17
C SER A 274 -8.31 2.23 20.42
N ILE A 275 -8.44 2.15 19.09
CA ILE A 275 -8.55 3.35 18.23
C ILE A 275 -9.84 4.12 18.54
N ARG A 276 -10.91 3.43 18.93
CA ARG A 276 -12.17 4.07 19.35
C ARG A 276 -11.96 5.04 20.51
N ASP A 277 -11.26 4.59 21.56
CA ASP A 277 -11.03 5.44 22.74
C ASP A 277 -10.18 6.67 22.38
N LEU A 278 -9.17 6.50 21.52
CA LEU A 278 -8.38 7.62 20.99
C LEU A 278 -9.25 8.58 20.15
N CYS A 279 -10.12 8.04 19.27
CA CYS A 279 -11.04 8.86 18.46
C CYS A 279 -11.98 9.68 19.32
N ASN A 280 -12.50 9.13 20.41
CA ASN A 280 -13.43 9.83 21.30
C ASN A 280 -12.76 11.08 21.94
N ASP A 281 -11.48 10.99 22.28
CA ASP A 281 -10.74 12.10 22.88
C ASP A 281 -10.22 13.11 21.81
N LEU A 282 -9.98 12.65 20.55
CA LEU A 282 -9.52 13.53 19.47
C LEU A 282 -10.66 14.28 18.74
N TYR A 283 -11.86 13.67 18.68
CA TYR A 283 -12.97 14.18 17.91
C TYR A 283 -14.21 14.29 18.80
N SER A 284 -14.63 15.49 19.14
CA SER A 284 -15.94 15.70 19.78
C SER A 284 -17.06 15.37 18.79
N ASP A 285 -18.19 14.81 19.26
CA ASP A 285 -19.36 14.44 18.44
C ASP A 285 -19.98 15.62 17.67
N SER A 286 -19.55 16.85 17.96
CA SER A 286 -20.08 18.11 17.41
C SER A 286 -19.24 18.69 16.27
N GLU A 287 -18.19 18.02 15.76
CA GLU A 287 -17.43 18.54 14.62
C GLU A 287 -18.26 18.49 13.34
N ILE A 288 -18.84 19.66 13.02
CA ILE A 288 -19.56 19.97 11.79
C ILE A 288 -18.66 19.68 10.59
N PRO A 289 -19.18 19.11 9.49
CA PRO A 289 -18.39 18.92 8.26
C PRO A 289 -17.84 20.27 7.77
N PRO A 290 -16.65 20.32 7.17
CA PRO A 290 -15.98 21.55 6.76
C PRO A 290 -16.91 22.40 5.90
N SER A 291 -16.91 23.70 6.14
CA SER A 291 -17.73 24.65 5.40
C SER A 291 -17.41 24.55 3.89
N GLN A 292 -18.40 24.80 3.04
CA GLN A 292 -18.27 24.77 1.57
C GLN A 292 -17.15 25.69 1.04
N GLN A 293 -16.70 26.65 1.83
CA GLN A 293 -15.58 27.55 1.48
C GLN A 293 -14.24 26.80 1.46
N PHE A 294 -14.01 25.92 2.43
CA PHE A 294 -12.78 25.13 2.53
C PHE A 294 -12.65 24.12 1.37
N ARG A 295 -13.79 23.58 0.90
CA ARG A 295 -13.83 22.74 -0.30
C ARG A 295 -13.44 23.48 -1.57
N LYS A 296 -13.91 24.72 -1.74
CA LYS A 296 -13.60 25.53 -2.92
C LYS A 296 -12.13 25.94 -3.01
N ASP A 297 -11.52 26.24 -1.87
CA ASP A 297 -10.10 26.62 -1.83
C ASP A 297 -9.18 25.39 -2.04
N GLN A 298 -9.61 24.20 -1.60
CA GLN A 298 -8.94 22.94 -1.92
C GLN A 298 -9.15 22.53 -3.38
N GLU A 299 -10.37 22.56 -3.90
CA GLU A 299 -10.67 22.24 -5.30
C GLU A 299 -9.87 23.12 -6.28
N LEU A 300 -9.61 24.38 -5.96
CA LEU A 300 -8.79 25.28 -6.78
C LEU A 300 -7.28 24.94 -6.72
N LEU A 301 -6.76 24.56 -5.55
CA LEU A 301 -5.39 24.11 -5.40
C LEU A 301 -5.17 22.73 -6.04
N GLU A 302 -6.11 21.80 -5.86
CA GLU A 302 -6.09 20.47 -6.43
C GLU A 302 -6.19 20.47 -7.97
N ILE A 303 -6.97 21.39 -8.57
CA ILE A 303 -7.07 21.49 -10.03
C ILE A 303 -5.74 21.92 -10.64
N VAL A 304 -5.03 22.87 -10.05
CA VAL A 304 -3.74 23.36 -10.55
C VAL A 304 -2.65 22.30 -10.38
N GLU A 305 -2.62 21.61 -9.22
CA GLU A 305 -1.66 20.52 -8.98
C GLU A 305 -1.95 19.26 -9.81
N GLN A 306 -3.25 18.95 -10.06
CA GLN A 306 -3.63 17.80 -10.89
C GLN A 306 -3.28 18.00 -12.36
N GLU A 307 -3.46 19.20 -12.92
CA GLU A 307 -3.08 19.47 -14.32
C GLU A 307 -1.57 19.36 -14.54
N GLU A 308 -0.73 19.83 -13.60
CA GLU A 308 0.72 19.72 -13.67
C GLU A 308 1.19 18.26 -13.47
N LEU A 309 0.64 17.52 -12.50
CA LEU A 309 0.98 16.12 -12.23
C LEU A 309 0.47 15.15 -13.31
N GLU A 310 -0.70 15.40 -13.91
CA GLU A 310 -1.18 14.60 -15.04
C GLU A 310 -0.31 14.78 -16.29
N GLU A 311 0.18 15.97 -16.56
CA GLU A 311 1.09 16.20 -17.68
C GLU A 311 2.47 15.58 -17.46
N GLU A 312 2.99 15.66 -16.24
CA GLU A 312 4.29 15.08 -15.89
C GLU A 312 4.22 13.54 -15.86
N SER A 313 3.16 12.99 -15.29
CA SER A 313 2.90 11.54 -15.24
C SER A 313 2.66 10.95 -16.64
N LYS A 314 1.94 11.65 -17.52
CA LYS A 314 1.78 11.25 -18.94
C LYS A 314 3.12 11.25 -19.68
N LYS A 315 3.99 12.23 -19.43
CA LYS A 315 5.35 12.32 -20.01
C LYS A 315 6.26 11.20 -19.51
N GLU A 316 6.20 10.85 -18.20
CA GLU A 316 7.00 9.76 -17.64
C GLU A 316 6.55 8.38 -18.13
N VAL A 317 5.25 8.13 -18.19
CA VAL A 317 4.70 6.87 -18.72
C VAL A 317 5.03 6.74 -20.20
N GLN A 318 4.87 7.80 -20.98
CA GLN A 318 5.22 7.80 -22.41
C GLN A 318 6.71 7.54 -22.61
N LYS A 319 7.59 8.19 -21.84
CA LYS A 319 9.04 7.99 -21.88
C LYS A 319 9.43 6.56 -21.47
N ALA A 320 8.81 6.00 -20.43
CA ALA A 320 9.07 4.63 -20.01
C ALA A 320 8.63 3.60 -21.08
N ILE A 321 7.55 3.87 -21.80
CA ILE A 321 7.09 3.04 -22.92
C ILE A 321 8.10 3.14 -24.08
N GLU A 322 8.54 4.34 -24.44
CA GLU A 322 9.53 4.57 -25.53
C GLU A 322 10.89 3.93 -25.19
N ASP A 323 11.38 4.07 -23.95
CA ASP A 323 12.60 3.43 -23.48
C ASP A 323 12.48 1.89 -23.49
N SER A 324 11.32 1.37 -23.15
CA SER A 324 11.07 -0.09 -23.19
C SER A 324 11.02 -0.62 -24.64
N ILE A 325 10.49 0.15 -25.57
CA ILE A 325 10.48 -0.18 -26.99
C ILE A 325 11.91 -0.12 -27.55
N ARG A 326 12.67 0.94 -27.23
CA ARG A 326 14.07 1.09 -27.67
C ARG A 326 14.97 -0.05 -27.18
N ILE A 327 14.85 -0.45 -25.90
CA ILE A 327 15.61 -1.58 -25.33
C ILE A 327 15.25 -2.91 -26.03
N ARG A 328 13.99 -3.07 -26.46
CA ARG A 328 13.57 -4.26 -27.25
C ARG A 328 14.17 -4.26 -28.67
N GLU A 329 14.22 -3.11 -29.31
CA GLU A 329 14.81 -2.98 -30.65
C GLU A 329 16.32 -3.16 -30.65
N GLU A 330 17.02 -2.60 -29.64
CA GLU A 330 18.45 -2.80 -29.44
C GLU A 330 18.82 -4.28 -29.20
N LYS A 331 18.02 -5.00 -28.35
CA LYS A 331 18.22 -6.44 -28.12
C LYS A 331 17.85 -7.32 -29.31
N LYS A 332 17.02 -6.84 -30.23
CA LYS A 332 16.66 -7.55 -31.47
C LYS A 332 17.76 -7.47 -32.51
N ASN A 333 18.54 -6.38 -32.50
CA ASN A 333 19.67 -6.16 -33.39
C ASN A 333 20.95 -6.85 -32.92
N GLU A 334 21.05 -7.27 -31.65
CA GLU A 334 22.25 -7.97 -31.11
C GLU A 334 22.17 -9.51 -31.20
N LYS A 335 21.06 -10.09 -31.65
CA LYS A 335 20.94 -11.55 -31.85
C LYS A 335 20.38 -11.87 -33.22
N GLU A 336 21.25 -12.14 -34.15
CA GLU A 336 20.92 -12.99 -35.30
C GLU A 336 20.57 -14.40 -34.79
N ILE A 337 19.29 -14.73 -34.76
CA ILE A 337 18.77 -16.08 -34.57
C ILE A 337 18.10 -16.46 -35.90
N PRO A 338 18.36 -17.68 -36.45
CA PRO A 338 17.81 -18.08 -37.74
C PRO A 338 16.29 -18.15 -37.71
N GLU A 339 15.68 -17.80 -38.82
CA GLU A 339 14.27 -17.85 -39.14
C GLU A 339 13.57 -19.12 -38.61
N LEU A 340 12.62 -18.94 -37.69
CA LEU A 340 11.47 -19.84 -37.55
C LEU A 340 10.29 -19.06 -36.93
N MET A 341 9.26 -18.87 -37.75
CA MET A 341 7.91 -18.38 -37.48
C MET A 341 7.74 -16.88 -37.22
N GLU A 342 7.38 -16.19 -38.28
CA GLU A 342 6.65 -14.93 -38.29
C GLU A 342 5.36 -15.09 -37.48
N TYR A 343 5.30 -14.49 -36.30
CA TYR A 343 4.04 -14.20 -35.61
C TYR A 343 3.67 -12.77 -35.98
N ASP A 344 2.62 -12.61 -36.76
CA ASP A 344 2.15 -11.32 -37.26
C ASP A 344 1.72 -10.42 -36.08
N GLN A 345 2.53 -9.41 -35.78
CA GLN A 345 2.26 -8.39 -34.77
C GLN A 345 1.17 -7.40 -35.19
N SER A 346 0.68 -7.47 -36.43
CA SER A 346 -0.37 -6.58 -36.94
C SER A 346 -1.76 -6.89 -36.38
N GLU A 347 -2.03 -8.15 -35.98
CA GLU A 347 -3.34 -8.51 -35.41
C GLU A 347 -3.53 -8.02 -33.98
N SER A 348 -2.47 -7.98 -33.15
CA SER A 348 -2.58 -7.53 -31.76
C SER A 348 -2.80 -6.02 -31.64
N ILE A 349 -2.26 -5.24 -32.58
CA ILE A 349 -2.47 -3.77 -32.64
C ILE A 349 -3.81 -3.43 -33.30
N ALA A 350 -4.29 -4.28 -34.20
CA ALA A 350 -5.61 -4.12 -34.88
C ALA A 350 -6.75 -4.37 -33.87
N ILE A 351 -6.60 -5.33 -32.95
CA ILE A 351 -7.59 -5.62 -31.91
C ILE A 351 -7.74 -4.40 -30.98
N TRP A 352 -6.65 -3.72 -30.64
CA TRP A 352 -6.67 -2.55 -29.76
C TRP A 352 -7.27 -1.29 -30.41
N LYS A 353 -7.22 -1.19 -31.76
CA LYS A 353 -7.79 -0.05 -32.52
C LYS A 353 -9.23 -0.23 -32.94
N ASN A 354 -9.76 -1.47 -32.99
CA ASN A 354 -11.09 -1.78 -33.52
C ASN A 354 -12.19 -2.01 -32.47
N THR A 355 -11.94 -1.82 -31.20
CA THR A 355 -12.96 -1.90 -30.12
C THR A 355 -13.69 -0.58 -29.84
N LYS A 356 -13.69 0.34 -30.79
CA LYS A 356 -14.60 1.52 -30.75
C LYS A 356 -15.59 1.41 -31.84
N GLU A 357 -16.67 0.67 -31.61
CA GLU A 357 -18.05 0.99 -32.04
C GLU A 357 -18.98 -0.17 -31.66
N PRO A 358 -20.12 0.12 -31.03
CA PRO A 358 -21.13 -0.89 -30.74
C PRO A 358 -22.18 -0.85 -31.85
N ASP A 359 -22.37 -1.92 -32.60
CA ASP A 359 -23.67 -2.14 -33.25
C ASP A 359 -23.93 -3.61 -33.60
N ASN A 360 -25.17 -4.00 -33.29
CA ASN A 360 -25.94 -5.11 -33.85
C ASN A 360 -25.69 -6.53 -33.35
N PHE A 361 -26.35 -6.86 -32.25
CA PHE A 361 -26.91 -8.18 -32.07
C PHE A 361 -28.40 -8.16 -32.52
N ALA A 362 -28.65 -8.65 -33.69
CA ALA A 362 -29.98 -9.10 -34.08
C ALA A 362 -29.86 -10.40 -34.88
N SER A 363 -30.55 -11.41 -34.35
CA SER A 363 -31.08 -12.60 -35.03
C SER A 363 -30.15 -13.63 -35.69
N ALA A 364 -30.06 -14.79 -35.06
CA ALA A 364 -30.07 -16.07 -35.79
C ALA A 364 -30.74 -17.15 -34.95
N LYS A 365 -31.72 -17.67 -35.56
CA LYS A 365 -32.74 -18.65 -35.27
C LYS A 365 -32.22 -20.01 -34.76
N GLU A 366 -33.15 -20.60 -33.99
CA GLU A 366 -33.27 -22.03 -33.72
C GLU A 366 -33.07 -22.92 -34.92
N GLU A 367 -32.36 -24.02 -34.75
CA GLU A 367 -32.66 -25.25 -35.48
C GLU A 367 -32.51 -26.47 -34.52
N GLN A 368 -33.60 -27.22 -34.51
CA GLN A 368 -33.85 -28.44 -33.77
C GLN A 368 -33.01 -29.60 -34.32
N VAL A 369 -32.56 -30.50 -33.46
CA VAL A 369 -32.45 -31.92 -33.79
C VAL A 369 -32.87 -32.76 -32.60
N LYS A 370 -33.89 -33.57 -32.80
CA LYS A 370 -34.22 -34.79 -32.08
C LYS A 370 -33.82 -35.99 -33.00
N PRO A 371 -33.86 -37.20 -32.52
CA PRO A 371 -34.16 -37.79 -31.20
C PRO A 371 -32.91 -38.21 -30.39
#